data_87213628505cea16d7c953925a3ae909
#
_entry.id   87213628505cea16d7c953925a3ae909
#
_cell.length_a   1.000
_cell.length_b   1.000
_cell.length_c   1.000
_cell.angle_alpha   90.00
_cell.angle_beta   90.00
_cell.angle_gamma   90.00
#
_symmetry.space_group_name_H-M   'P 1'
#
loop_
_entity.id
_entity.type
_entity.pdbx_description
1 polymer ?
#
loop_
_entity_poly.entity_id
_entity_poly.type
_entity_poly.pdbx_seq_one_letter_code
_entity_poly.pdbx_strand_id
1 'polypeptide(L)'
;MRLLITALLAASVAGAAAAQAPATVKDGFSLAVTGDLIGPEHPITGLGDPGTLRIQKLLSGADAAFGNQEGAIFDFDKFPGWPAAQNGGGTPVNDAAVAFDLKAMGFKLMSMANNHATDFGVEGMALTQRALDTAGVVHAGTGDSLSAARKPAYAKTARGTVALVSFAGSYTDISLAADANPARGFRARPGLAPLRSRELQRVTPEQMKTLREIAAHSTTPDATKNPEVFSAAKTGDELTIGRTTFRVDERPGLSYDLDAGDRAAALACVKEARGKADLVLFSIHAHETASSDPEDTRPADYMQPLFHELIDAGADAVVRHGPHALLGVEIYKGRPIFYGMGSLMFQVGDKNRQFRGFTLPAEWYDGAVAVSEYSNGRVAVIRIHPFIQNLEDDRLQGTPKSPSREDAQRILKRIQAASVQFGTRIDIEGDVGVIRVPAER
;
A
#
# COMPACT_ATOMS: atom_id res chain seq x y z
N MET A 1 -64.07 -29.72 1.03
CA MET A 1 -63.15 -28.68 1.57
C MET A 1 -61.84 -28.80 0.81
N ARG A 2 -61.67 -28.00 -0.25
CA ARG A 2 -60.46 -28.05 -1.14
C ARG A 2 -59.49 -26.98 -0.67
N LEU A 3 -58.31 -27.43 -0.23
CA LEU A 3 -57.19 -26.53 0.05
C LEU A 3 -56.53 -26.10 -1.25
N LEU A 4 -56.53 -24.80 -1.52
CA LEU A 4 -55.70 -24.17 -2.54
C LEU A 4 -54.30 -23.91 -1.95
N ILE A 5 -53.28 -24.57 -2.52
CA ILE A 5 -51.86 -24.28 -2.25
C ILE A 5 -51.45 -23.24 -3.27
N THR A 6 -51.21 -22.01 -2.80
CA THR A 6 -50.63 -20.91 -3.61
C THR A 6 -49.13 -21.03 -3.54
N ALA A 7 -48.49 -21.43 -4.64
CA ALA A 7 -47.03 -21.40 -4.77
C ALA A 7 -46.59 -19.96 -5.06
N LEU A 8 -45.82 -19.35 -4.15
CA LEU A 8 -45.08 -18.12 -4.38
C LEU A 8 -43.85 -18.45 -5.20
N LEU A 9 -43.80 -18.04 -6.45
CA LEU A 9 -42.56 -17.96 -7.23
C LEU A 9 -41.76 -16.76 -6.71
N ALA A 10 -40.63 -17.03 -6.03
CA ALA A 10 -39.62 -16.02 -5.77
C ALA A 10 -38.81 -15.79 -7.05
N ALA A 11 -39.08 -14.70 -7.74
CA ALA A 11 -38.24 -14.23 -8.84
C ALA A 11 -36.95 -13.66 -8.27
N SER A 12 -35.83 -14.39 -8.40
CA SER A 12 -34.52 -13.87 -8.16
C SER A 12 -34.17 -12.86 -9.27
N VAL A 13 -34.30 -11.58 -8.97
CA VAL A 13 -33.74 -10.51 -9.81
C VAL A 13 -32.23 -10.55 -9.61
N ALA A 14 -31.51 -11.24 -10.50
CA ALA A 14 -30.09 -11.06 -10.68
C ALA A 14 -29.90 -9.63 -11.21
N GLY A 15 -29.62 -8.70 -10.33
CA GLY A 15 -29.22 -7.35 -10.73
C GLY A 15 -27.93 -7.45 -11.52
N ALA A 16 -27.98 -7.19 -12.81
CA ALA A 16 -26.78 -6.95 -13.61
C ALA A 16 -26.02 -5.82 -12.92
N ALA A 17 -24.81 -6.12 -12.41
CA ALA A 17 -23.94 -5.11 -11.85
C ALA A 17 -23.71 -4.09 -12.98
N ALA A 18 -24.20 -2.86 -12.81
CA ALA A 18 -23.98 -1.80 -13.77
C ALA A 18 -22.48 -1.65 -13.99
N ALA A 19 -22.05 -1.71 -15.26
CA ALA A 19 -20.66 -1.50 -15.59
C ALA A 19 -20.21 -0.14 -15.03
N GLN A 20 -19.12 -0.13 -14.27
CA GLN A 20 -18.59 1.10 -13.70
C GLN A 20 -18.21 2.09 -14.80
N ALA A 21 -18.56 3.35 -14.60
CA ALA A 21 -18.21 4.40 -15.54
C ALA A 21 -16.68 4.47 -15.73
N PRO A 22 -16.18 4.62 -16.96
CA PRO A 22 -14.74 4.79 -17.22
C PRO A 22 -14.22 6.08 -16.58
N ALA A 23 -12.89 6.17 -16.40
CA ALA A 23 -12.22 7.42 -16.06
C ALA A 23 -12.52 8.48 -17.15
N THR A 24 -12.58 9.74 -16.74
CA THR A 24 -12.87 10.85 -17.68
C THR A 24 -11.61 11.62 -18.11
N VAL A 25 -10.43 11.05 -17.85
CA VAL A 25 -9.15 11.59 -18.35
C VAL A 25 -9.13 11.60 -19.88
N LYS A 26 -8.43 12.58 -20.45
CA LYS A 26 -8.27 12.68 -21.91
C LYS A 26 -7.45 11.51 -22.45
N ASP A 27 -7.72 11.12 -23.68
CA ASP A 27 -6.95 10.07 -24.37
C ASP A 27 -5.45 10.38 -24.36
N GLY A 28 -4.65 9.33 -24.17
CA GLY A 28 -3.22 9.42 -24.00
C GLY A 28 -2.79 9.90 -22.61
N PHE A 29 -3.72 9.99 -21.62
CA PHE A 29 -3.33 10.19 -20.23
C PHE A 29 -2.44 9.03 -19.77
N SER A 30 -1.40 9.36 -19.00
CA SER A 30 -0.47 8.37 -18.46
C SER A 30 -0.30 8.52 -16.95
N LEU A 31 -0.33 7.36 -16.24
CA LEU A 31 -0.07 7.25 -14.82
C LEU A 31 1.16 6.39 -14.60
N ALA A 32 2.21 6.96 -13.99
CA ALA A 32 3.36 6.21 -13.50
C ALA A 32 3.16 5.88 -12.02
N VAL A 33 3.41 4.62 -11.64
CA VAL A 33 3.36 4.18 -10.24
C VAL A 33 4.68 3.54 -9.85
N THR A 34 5.09 3.81 -8.61
CA THR A 34 6.25 3.23 -7.95
C THR A 34 5.85 2.63 -6.60
N GLY A 35 6.77 1.92 -5.95
CA GLY A 35 6.60 1.51 -4.55
C GLY A 35 7.16 2.54 -3.57
N ASP A 36 7.86 2.04 -2.54
CA ASP A 36 8.29 2.80 -1.39
C ASP A 36 9.52 3.69 -1.68
N LEU A 37 9.55 4.85 -1.06
CA LEU A 37 10.68 5.76 -1.04
C LEU A 37 11.21 5.85 0.41
N ILE A 38 12.18 4.99 0.72
CA ILE A 38 12.97 5.04 1.96
C ILE A 38 14.28 5.74 1.62
N GLY A 39 14.25 7.05 1.62
CA GLY A 39 15.27 7.93 1.05
C GLY A 39 14.71 8.72 -0.15
N PRO A 40 15.58 9.47 -0.87
CA PRO A 40 17.01 9.66 -0.56
C PRO A 40 17.20 10.63 0.61
N GLU A 41 18.27 10.46 1.37
CA GLU A 41 18.60 11.38 2.47
C GLU A 41 18.90 12.80 1.97
N HIS A 42 19.45 12.90 0.77
CA HIS A 42 19.81 14.16 0.09
C HIS A 42 19.29 14.18 -1.35
N PRO A 43 19.08 15.37 -1.94
CA PRO A 43 18.69 15.49 -3.35
C PRO A 43 19.63 14.74 -4.30
N ILE A 44 19.08 14.01 -5.27
CA ILE A 44 19.83 13.17 -6.23
C ILE A 44 19.69 13.60 -7.69
N THR A 45 18.66 14.35 -8.06
CA THR A 45 18.41 14.73 -9.47
C THR A 45 19.53 15.55 -10.09
N GLY A 46 20.27 16.31 -9.29
CA GLY A 46 21.42 17.10 -9.74
C GLY A 46 22.72 16.32 -9.90
N LEU A 47 22.78 15.04 -9.49
CA LEU A 47 24.00 14.25 -9.52
C LEU A 47 24.37 13.70 -10.90
N GLY A 48 23.43 13.73 -11.87
CA GLY A 48 23.66 13.28 -13.24
C GLY A 48 23.81 11.77 -13.39
N ASP A 49 23.39 10.98 -12.38
CA ASP A 49 23.44 9.53 -12.47
C ASP A 49 22.49 8.99 -13.55
N PRO A 50 22.98 8.11 -14.46
CA PRO A 50 22.17 7.59 -15.57
C PRO A 50 20.92 6.82 -15.13
N GLY A 51 20.97 6.07 -14.03
CA GLY A 51 19.84 5.32 -13.48
C GLY A 51 18.77 6.27 -12.97
N THR A 52 19.14 7.24 -12.15
CA THR A 52 18.26 8.29 -11.65
C THR A 52 17.64 9.10 -12.79
N LEU A 53 18.42 9.53 -13.79
CA LEU A 53 17.92 10.25 -14.96
C LEU A 53 16.92 9.45 -15.78
N ARG A 54 17.15 8.14 -15.93
CA ARG A 54 16.20 7.24 -16.61
C ARG A 54 14.87 7.19 -15.87
N ILE A 55 14.88 7.03 -14.55
CA ILE A 55 13.65 7.03 -13.72
C ILE A 55 12.97 8.39 -13.78
N GLN A 56 13.72 9.48 -13.62
CA GLN A 56 13.20 10.85 -13.74
C GLN A 56 12.48 11.05 -15.07
N LYS A 57 13.04 10.55 -16.18
CA LYS A 57 12.41 10.66 -17.52
C LYS A 57 11.08 9.89 -17.57
N LEU A 58 10.98 8.72 -16.95
CA LEU A 58 9.73 7.95 -16.89
C LEU A 58 8.66 8.67 -16.08
N LEU A 59 9.03 9.17 -14.90
CA LEU A 59 8.09 9.83 -13.97
C LEU A 59 7.64 11.19 -14.50
N SER A 60 8.59 12.03 -14.93
CA SER A 60 8.29 13.38 -15.47
C SER A 60 7.60 13.35 -16.85
N GLY A 61 7.77 12.28 -17.60
CA GLY A 61 7.10 12.03 -18.86
C GLY A 61 5.63 11.60 -18.71
N ALA A 62 5.20 11.15 -17.53
CA ALA A 62 3.83 10.81 -17.26
C ALA A 62 2.99 12.05 -16.86
N ASP A 63 1.68 12.02 -17.14
CA ASP A 63 0.76 13.09 -16.70
C ASP A 63 0.66 13.16 -15.19
N ALA A 64 0.70 12.00 -14.52
CA ALA A 64 0.81 11.88 -13.07
C ALA A 64 1.79 10.78 -12.69
N ALA A 65 2.64 11.03 -11.69
CA ALA A 65 3.48 10.03 -11.07
C ALA A 65 3.15 9.93 -9.57
N PHE A 66 3.09 8.68 -9.08
CA PHE A 66 2.75 8.30 -7.72
C PHE A 66 3.87 7.51 -7.07
N GLY A 67 4.11 7.74 -5.76
CA GLY A 67 4.97 6.96 -4.87
C GLY A 67 4.47 6.98 -3.43
N ASN A 68 5.08 6.16 -2.57
CA ASN A 68 4.85 6.17 -1.13
C ASN A 68 6.07 6.80 -0.43
N GLN A 69 5.88 7.93 0.24
CA GLN A 69 6.91 8.56 1.05
C GLN A 69 7.01 7.83 2.41
N GLU A 70 7.92 6.90 2.48
CA GLU A 70 8.14 6.05 3.64
C GLU A 70 9.38 6.54 4.44
N GLY A 71 9.28 7.74 4.93
CA GLY A 71 10.31 8.42 5.70
C GLY A 71 9.92 9.87 5.95
N ALA A 72 10.59 10.50 6.91
CA ALA A 72 10.34 11.90 7.24
C ALA A 72 11.16 12.82 6.34
N ILE A 73 10.63 13.99 5.99
CA ILE A 73 11.31 15.04 5.21
C ILE A 73 11.31 16.32 6.04
N PHE A 74 12.44 16.66 6.65
CA PHE A 74 12.63 17.91 7.39
C PHE A 74 14.11 18.16 7.74
N ASP A 75 14.43 19.38 8.15
CA ASP A 75 15.74 19.76 8.67
C ASP A 75 15.93 19.17 10.08
N PHE A 76 16.69 18.08 10.17
CA PHE A 76 16.91 17.34 11.41
C PHE A 76 17.61 18.17 12.48
N ASP A 77 18.54 19.05 12.11
CA ASP A 77 19.29 19.90 13.05
C ASP A 77 18.36 20.93 13.74
N LYS A 78 17.24 21.23 13.13
CA LYS A 78 16.23 22.16 13.67
C LYS A 78 15.01 21.45 14.24
N PHE A 79 15.02 20.13 14.28
CA PHE A 79 13.87 19.37 14.80
C PHE A 79 13.80 19.45 16.33
N PRO A 80 12.71 20.03 16.90
CA PRO A 80 12.61 20.22 18.34
C PRO A 80 12.07 18.99 19.09
N GLY A 81 11.69 17.94 18.37
CA GLY A 81 11.04 16.74 18.91
C GLY A 81 12.01 15.57 19.12
N TRP A 82 11.45 14.41 19.31
CA TRP A 82 12.17 13.16 19.58
C TRP A 82 11.74 12.08 18.58
N PRO A 83 12.65 11.15 18.22
CA PRO A 83 12.27 9.92 17.53
C PRO A 83 11.25 9.14 18.36
N ALA A 84 10.29 8.49 17.68
CA ALA A 84 9.33 7.63 18.35
C ALA A 84 10.01 6.39 18.93
N ALA A 85 9.73 6.06 20.19
CA ALA A 85 10.37 4.97 20.91
C ALA A 85 10.11 3.58 20.27
N GLN A 86 8.95 3.41 19.62
CA GLN A 86 8.56 2.12 19.03
C GLN A 86 9.46 1.69 17.87
N ASN A 87 9.90 2.64 17.05
CA ASN A 87 10.77 2.34 15.91
C ASN A 87 12.25 2.57 16.21
N GLY A 88 12.57 2.96 17.45
CA GLY A 88 13.95 3.23 17.87
C GLY A 88 14.65 4.32 17.04
N GLY A 89 13.89 5.24 16.45
CA GLY A 89 14.40 6.23 15.52
C GLY A 89 14.88 5.64 14.19
N GLY A 90 14.20 4.59 13.70
CA GLY A 90 14.75 3.64 12.72
C GLY A 90 14.67 4.02 11.27
N THR A 91 14.01 5.09 10.87
CA THR A 91 13.93 5.47 9.45
C THR A 91 14.84 6.64 9.13
N PRO A 92 15.31 6.71 7.86
CA PRO A 92 16.05 7.86 7.40
C PRO A 92 15.22 9.13 7.50
N VAL A 93 15.85 10.19 7.99
CA VAL A 93 15.36 11.55 7.85
C VAL A 93 15.97 12.10 6.57
N ASN A 94 15.11 12.49 5.66
CA ASN A 94 15.50 13.09 4.40
C ASN A 94 15.62 14.62 4.59
N ASP A 95 16.63 15.21 3.98
CA ASP A 95 16.78 16.66 3.94
C ASP A 95 15.50 17.32 3.41
N ALA A 96 15.16 18.50 3.95
CA ALA A 96 13.97 19.24 3.52
C ALA A 96 13.97 19.55 2.00
N ALA A 97 15.14 19.68 1.37
CA ALA A 97 15.29 19.89 -0.06
C ALA A 97 14.85 18.68 -0.91
N VAL A 98 14.75 17.48 -0.31
CA VAL A 98 14.30 16.25 -0.99
C VAL A 98 12.86 16.41 -1.51
N ALA A 99 12.00 17.16 -0.83
CA ALA A 99 10.64 17.39 -1.34
C ALA A 99 10.65 18.09 -2.73
N PHE A 100 11.55 19.05 -2.95
CA PHE A 100 11.74 19.69 -4.25
C PHE A 100 12.39 18.75 -5.26
N ASP A 101 13.28 17.87 -4.81
CA ASP A 101 13.92 16.86 -5.64
C ASP A 101 12.89 15.83 -6.15
N LEU A 102 11.99 15.36 -5.28
CA LEU A 102 10.86 14.52 -5.69
C LEU A 102 9.96 15.20 -6.72
N LYS A 103 9.71 16.51 -6.55
CA LYS A 103 8.99 17.29 -7.56
C LYS A 103 9.75 17.35 -8.88
N ALA A 104 11.06 17.56 -8.85
CA ALA A 104 11.93 17.57 -10.03
C ALA A 104 12.01 16.20 -10.71
N MET A 105 11.91 15.11 -9.96
CA MET A 105 11.78 13.75 -10.51
C MET A 105 10.45 13.54 -11.25
N GLY A 106 9.44 14.36 -11.02
CA GLY A 106 8.14 14.27 -11.69
C GLY A 106 6.98 13.82 -10.80
N PHE A 107 7.21 13.54 -9.52
CA PHE A 107 6.14 13.14 -8.61
C PHE A 107 5.10 14.25 -8.44
N LYS A 108 3.84 13.88 -8.56
CA LYS A 108 2.68 14.75 -8.31
C LYS A 108 1.84 14.29 -7.13
N LEU A 109 1.92 12.99 -6.81
CA LEU A 109 1.10 12.33 -5.80
C LEU A 109 1.99 11.48 -4.89
N MET A 110 1.86 11.66 -3.56
CA MET A 110 2.56 10.89 -2.55
C MET A 110 1.59 10.34 -1.50
N SER A 111 1.65 9.02 -1.25
CA SER A 111 1.09 8.45 -0.03
C SER A 111 1.98 8.82 1.15
N MET A 112 1.35 9.17 2.28
CA MET A 112 2.00 9.31 3.58
C MET A 112 1.41 8.33 4.62
N ALA A 113 0.42 7.50 4.24
CA ALA A 113 -0.13 6.49 5.12
C ALA A 113 0.77 5.25 5.09
N ASN A 114 1.71 5.14 6.03
CA ASN A 114 2.61 4.00 6.19
C ASN A 114 3.06 3.87 7.66
N ASN A 115 3.73 2.75 7.99
CA ASN A 115 4.19 2.44 9.33
C ASN A 115 5.29 3.41 9.86
N HIS A 116 5.92 4.19 8.96
CA HIS A 116 6.96 5.16 9.29
C HIS A 116 6.46 6.62 9.36
N ALA A 117 5.16 6.86 9.13
CA ALA A 117 4.58 8.19 9.08
C ALA A 117 4.82 9.05 10.34
N THR A 118 4.99 8.40 11.51
CA THR A 118 5.19 9.07 12.81
C THR A 118 6.46 8.64 13.53
N ASP A 119 7.50 8.23 12.82
CA ASP A 119 8.80 7.87 13.41
C ASP A 119 9.44 9.00 14.21
N PHE A 120 9.06 10.23 13.89
CA PHE A 120 9.45 11.45 14.59
C PHE A 120 8.24 12.18 15.20
N GLY A 121 7.27 11.40 15.68
CA GLY A 121 6.04 11.93 16.25
C GLY A 121 5.12 12.58 15.22
N VAL A 122 4.04 13.17 15.71
CA VAL A 122 3.12 13.96 14.88
C VAL A 122 3.76 15.25 14.38
N GLU A 123 4.78 15.73 15.08
CA GLU A 123 5.57 16.90 14.70
C GLU A 123 6.39 16.64 13.43
N GLY A 124 7.11 15.51 13.36
CA GLY A 124 7.86 15.08 12.18
C GLY A 124 6.95 14.82 10.99
N MET A 125 5.80 14.17 11.21
CA MET A 125 4.76 13.99 10.20
C MET A 125 4.28 15.33 9.63
N ALA A 126 3.96 16.30 10.49
CA ALA A 126 3.51 17.63 10.08
C ALA A 126 4.61 18.43 9.34
N LEU A 127 5.90 18.23 9.68
CA LEU A 127 7.01 18.82 8.95
C LEU A 127 7.11 18.24 7.54
N THR A 128 6.98 16.93 7.41
CA THR A 128 6.98 16.23 6.11
C THR A 128 5.82 16.71 5.22
N GLN A 129 4.60 16.83 5.77
CA GLN A 129 3.45 17.40 5.05
C GLN A 129 3.78 18.80 4.52
N ARG A 130 4.32 19.69 5.38
CA ARG A 130 4.70 21.06 4.97
C ARG A 130 5.78 21.09 3.91
N ALA A 131 6.76 20.19 3.96
CA ALA A 131 7.81 20.09 2.95
C ALA A 131 7.22 19.72 1.58
N LEU A 132 6.33 18.71 1.53
CA LEU A 132 5.63 18.30 0.29
C LEU A 132 4.72 19.40 -0.23
N ASP A 133 3.95 20.06 0.64
CA ASP A 133 3.09 21.21 0.27
C ASP A 133 3.92 22.35 -0.34
N THR A 134 5.05 22.69 0.29
CA THR A 134 5.95 23.75 -0.18
C THR A 134 6.54 23.43 -1.56
N ALA A 135 6.86 22.16 -1.80
CA ALA A 135 7.32 21.69 -3.11
C ALA A 135 6.19 21.58 -4.15
N GLY A 136 4.92 21.64 -3.71
CA GLY A 136 3.75 21.46 -4.57
C GLY A 136 3.56 20.00 -4.99
N VAL A 137 3.85 19.06 -4.12
CA VAL A 137 3.55 17.63 -4.26
C VAL A 137 2.29 17.33 -3.43
N VAL A 138 1.26 16.85 -4.09
CA VAL A 138 -0.01 16.49 -3.45
C VAL A 138 0.19 15.21 -2.63
N HIS A 139 -0.26 15.19 -1.38
CA HIS A 139 -0.14 14.02 -0.52
C HIS A 139 -1.48 13.66 0.13
N ALA A 140 -1.62 12.40 0.56
CA ALA A 140 -2.80 11.88 1.25
C ALA A 140 -2.42 10.82 2.29
N GLY A 141 -3.36 10.52 3.19
CA GLY A 141 -3.25 9.41 4.13
C GLY A 141 -2.85 9.81 5.54
N THR A 142 -2.51 11.09 5.77
CA THR A 142 -2.24 11.66 7.09
C THR A 142 -3.00 12.98 7.28
N GLY A 143 -3.27 13.38 8.52
CA GLY A 143 -3.99 14.62 8.81
C GLY A 143 -4.11 14.91 10.29
N ASP A 144 -4.68 16.07 10.62
CA ASP A 144 -4.88 16.55 12.00
C ASP A 144 -6.01 15.84 12.75
N SER A 145 -6.76 15.00 12.07
CA SER A 145 -7.82 14.14 12.62
C SER A 145 -8.01 12.91 11.72
N LEU A 146 -8.76 11.91 12.18
CA LEU A 146 -9.08 10.74 11.37
C LEU A 146 -9.86 11.11 10.10
N SER A 147 -10.86 11.98 10.25
CA SER A 147 -11.61 12.49 9.10
C SER A 147 -10.71 13.26 8.11
N ALA A 148 -9.72 14.01 8.61
CA ALA A 148 -8.75 14.72 7.74
C ALA A 148 -7.80 13.74 7.06
N ALA A 149 -7.26 12.76 7.78
CA ALA A 149 -6.35 11.77 7.25
C ALA A 149 -6.97 10.90 6.13
N ARG A 150 -8.27 10.67 6.19
CA ARG A 150 -9.03 9.90 5.20
C ARG A 150 -9.45 10.69 3.96
N LYS A 151 -9.31 12.03 3.96
CA LYS A 151 -9.75 12.84 2.81
C LYS A 151 -8.96 12.52 1.56
N PRO A 152 -9.64 12.37 0.40
CA PRO A 152 -8.97 12.33 -0.89
C PRO A 152 -8.23 13.64 -1.16
N ALA A 153 -7.03 13.54 -1.74
CA ALA A 153 -6.26 14.68 -2.24
C ALA A 153 -6.28 14.71 -3.77
N TYR A 154 -6.16 15.89 -4.37
CA TYR A 154 -6.41 16.06 -5.81
C TYR A 154 -5.25 16.76 -6.50
N ALA A 155 -4.66 16.14 -7.52
CA ALA A 155 -3.64 16.71 -8.39
C ALA A 155 -4.22 17.03 -9.77
N LYS A 156 -4.05 18.27 -10.22
CA LYS A 156 -4.44 18.70 -11.56
C LYS A 156 -3.32 18.40 -12.57
N THR A 157 -3.68 17.88 -13.73
CA THR A 157 -2.81 17.65 -14.88
C THR A 157 -3.40 18.31 -16.13
N ALA A 158 -2.64 18.35 -17.21
CA ALA A 158 -3.16 18.86 -18.49
C ALA A 158 -4.27 17.98 -19.09
N ARG A 159 -4.33 16.70 -18.66
CA ARG A 159 -5.27 15.71 -19.21
C ARG A 159 -6.33 15.23 -18.22
N GLY A 160 -6.44 15.85 -17.05
CA GLY A 160 -7.48 15.54 -16.07
C GLY A 160 -7.02 15.74 -14.63
N THR A 161 -7.94 15.61 -13.70
CA THR A 161 -7.69 15.66 -12.26
C THR A 161 -7.57 14.23 -11.73
N VAL A 162 -6.50 13.95 -10.99
CA VAL A 162 -6.28 12.66 -10.32
C VAL A 162 -6.55 12.82 -8.83
N ALA A 163 -7.42 11.98 -8.27
CA ALA A 163 -7.59 11.86 -6.83
C ALA A 163 -6.69 10.75 -6.28
N LEU A 164 -6.05 11.01 -5.15
CA LEU A 164 -5.35 10.03 -4.32
C LEU A 164 -6.14 9.77 -3.05
N VAL A 165 -6.52 8.53 -2.81
CA VAL A 165 -7.04 8.01 -1.55
C VAL A 165 -5.99 7.08 -0.96
N SER A 166 -5.53 7.32 0.27
CA SER A 166 -4.42 6.57 0.86
C SER A 166 -4.74 6.10 2.27
N PHE A 167 -4.45 4.81 2.53
CA PHE A 167 -4.65 4.13 3.81
C PHE A 167 -3.43 3.28 4.18
N ALA A 168 -3.31 2.91 5.46
CA ALA A 168 -2.29 1.98 5.95
C ALA A 168 -2.93 0.78 6.64
N GLY A 169 -2.62 -0.44 6.17
CA GLY A 169 -2.88 -1.71 6.86
C GLY A 169 -1.80 -1.97 7.91
N SER A 170 -0.54 -1.68 7.58
CA SER A 170 0.58 -1.78 8.51
C SER A 170 0.92 -0.41 9.11
N TYR A 171 0.93 -0.34 10.44
CA TYR A 171 1.15 0.91 11.20
C TYR A 171 1.58 0.60 12.64
N THR A 172 2.03 1.62 13.37
CA THR A 172 2.20 1.55 14.82
C THR A 172 0.95 2.13 15.51
N ASP A 173 0.53 1.57 16.66
CA ASP A 173 -0.70 2.00 17.34
C ASP A 173 -0.71 3.50 17.67
N ILE A 174 0.47 4.08 17.95
CA ILE A 174 0.61 5.51 18.23
C ILE A 174 0.45 6.40 17.00
N SER A 175 0.51 5.86 15.79
CA SER A 175 0.42 6.64 14.54
C SER A 175 -1.02 6.91 14.10
N LEU A 176 -2.01 6.26 14.73
CA LEU A 176 -3.41 6.36 14.33
C LEU A 176 -4.01 7.74 14.60
N ALA A 177 -4.64 8.32 13.60
CA ALA A 177 -5.43 9.53 13.77
C ALA A 177 -6.75 9.24 14.52
N ALA A 178 -7.29 10.24 15.22
CA ALA A 178 -8.61 10.18 15.86
C ALA A 178 -9.35 11.50 15.68
N ASP A 179 -10.68 11.41 15.51
CA ASP A 179 -11.53 12.59 15.51
C ASP A 179 -11.77 13.12 16.92
N ALA A 180 -12.10 14.40 17.03
CA ALA A 180 -12.47 15.02 18.29
C ALA A 180 -13.73 14.35 18.87
N ASN A 181 -13.79 14.25 20.19
CA ASN A 181 -15.00 13.89 20.92
C ASN A 181 -15.38 15.02 21.88
N PRO A 182 -16.10 16.05 21.39
CA PRO A 182 -16.48 17.23 22.22
C PRO A 182 -17.31 16.87 23.46
N ALA A 183 -18.15 15.83 23.35
CA ALA A 183 -18.98 15.38 24.48
C ALA A 183 -18.15 14.87 25.68
N ARG A 184 -16.90 14.43 25.41
CA ARG A 184 -15.94 14.00 26.44
C ARG A 184 -14.77 14.96 26.62
N GLY A 185 -14.77 16.11 25.94
CA GLY A 185 -13.70 17.10 25.99
C GLY A 185 -12.41 16.69 25.29
N PHE A 186 -12.41 15.65 24.46
CA PHE A 186 -11.23 15.22 23.73
C PHE A 186 -11.06 15.99 22.43
N ARG A 187 -9.85 16.48 22.20
CA ARG A 187 -9.41 17.05 20.92
C ARG A 187 -9.14 15.95 19.90
N ALA A 188 -9.18 16.30 18.62
CA ALA A 188 -8.68 15.42 17.56
C ALA A 188 -7.19 15.11 17.78
N ARG A 189 -6.78 13.94 17.31
CA ARG A 189 -5.38 13.51 17.29
C ARG A 189 -4.89 13.43 15.85
N PRO A 190 -3.79 14.13 15.52
CA PRO A 190 -3.12 13.96 14.25
C PRO A 190 -2.56 12.52 14.09
N GLY A 191 -2.49 12.06 12.85
CA GLY A 191 -1.98 10.73 12.54
C GLY A 191 -2.37 10.27 11.14
N LEU A 192 -2.26 8.97 10.91
CA LEU A 192 -2.59 8.34 9.63
C LEU A 192 -4.01 7.77 9.57
N ALA A 193 -4.45 7.51 8.33
CA ALA A 193 -5.70 6.81 8.01
C ALA A 193 -5.49 5.29 8.05
N PRO A 194 -5.99 4.58 9.07
CA PRO A 194 -5.81 3.13 9.16
C PRO A 194 -6.81 2.36 8.30
N LEU A 195 -6.37 1.18 7.86
CA LEU A 195 -7.20 0.08 7.41
C LEU A 195 -6.92 -1.11 8.33
N ARG A 196 -7.52 -1.12 9.50
CA ARG A 196 -7.23 -2.09 10.54
C ARG A 196 -7.64 -3.50 10.15
N SER A 197 -6.80 -4.46 10.47
CA SER A 197 -7.08 -5.89 10.36
C SER A 197 -6.65 -6.62 11.64
N ARG A 198 -7.28 -7.74 11.90
CA ARG A 198 -6.90 -8.64 12.98
C ARG A 198 -6.33 -9.91 12.36
N GLU A 199 -5.06 -10.18 12.61
CA GLU A 199 -4.40 -11.41 12.18
C GLU A 199 -4.95 -12.62 12.95
N LEU A 200 -5.17 -13.71 12.25
CA LEU A 200 -5.71 -14.95 12.73
C LEU A 200 -4.89 -16.15 12.21
N GLN A 201 -4.66 -17.12 13.05
CA GLN A 201 -4.15 -18.43 12.66
C GLN A 201 -5.33 -19.40 12.51
N ARG A 202 -5.65 -19.80 11.29
CA ARG A 202 -6.65 -20.86 11.04
C ARG A 202 -6.03 -22.21 11.35
N VAL A 203 -6.75 -23.02 12.10
CA VAL A 203 -6.30 -24.33 12.59
C VAL A 203 -7.41 -25.37 12.45
N THR A 204 -7.05 -26.64 12.28
CA THR A 204 -8.04 -27.71 12.27
C THR A 204 -8.68 -27.91 13.64
N PRO A 205 -9.84 -28.60 13.73
CA PRO A 205 -10.44 -28.94 15.01
C PRO A 205 -9.49 -29.70 15.95
N GLU A 206 -8.66 -30.59 15.41
CA GLU A 206 -7.69 -31.38 16.18
C GLU A 206 -6.58 -30.48 16.74
N GLN A 207 -6.05 -29.57 15.91
CA GLN A 207 -5.07 -28.59 16.36
C GLN A 207 -5.65 -27.66 17.42
N MET A 208 -6.90 -27.19 17.24
CA MET A 208 -7.60 -26.37 18.24
C MET A 208 -7.75 -27.11 19.59
N LYS A 209 -8.05 -28.40 19.56
CA LYS A 209 -8.11 -29.23 20.80
C LYS A 209 -6.77 -29.19 21.52
N THR A 210 -5.68 -29.47 20.83
CA THR A 210 -4.33 -29.43 21.40
C THR A 210 -3.98 -28.05 21.96
N LEU A 211 -4.30 -26.95 21.22
CA LEU A 211 -4.08 -25.58 21.69
C LEU A 211 -4.86 -25.30 22.99
N ARG A 212 -6.10 -25.78 23.11
CA ARG A 212 -6.89 -25.63 24.33
C ARG A 212 -6.31 -26.41 25.51
N GLU A 213 -5.77 -27.60 25.28
CA GLU A 213 -5.06 -28.37 26.29
C GLU A 213 -3.81 -27.61 26.78
N ILE A 214 -3.00 -27.05 25.85
CA ILE A 214 -1.86 -26.24 26.20
C ILE A 214 -2.30 -24.98 27.00
N ALA A 215 -3.31 -24.25 26.51
CA ALA A 215 -3.82 -23.06 27.17
C ALA A 215 -4.36 -23.31 28.58
N ALA A 216 -4.96 -24.49 28.82
CA ALA A 216 -5.47 -24.88 30.14
C ALA A 216 -4.35 -25.02 31.18
N HIS A 217 -3.13 -25.32 30.77
CA HIS A 217 -1.94 -25.43 31.61
C HIS A 217 -1.06 -24.19 31.61
N SER A 218 -1.38 -23.18 30.75
CA SER A 218 -0.65 -21.92 30.69
C SER A 218 -1.25 -20.94 31.69
N THR A 219 -0.66 -20.80 32.85
CA THR A 219 -1.01 -19.78 33.82
C THR A 219 -0.40 -18.46 33.34
N THR A 220 -1.19 -17.56 32.78
CA THR A 220 -0.83 -16.15 32.65
C THR A 220 -1.26 -15.44 33.94
N PRO A 221 -0.34 -15.12 34.87
CA PRO A 221 -0.69 -14.49 36.15
C PRO A 221 -1.42 -13.16 36.03
N ASP A 222 -1.31 -12.49 34.87
CA ASP A 222 -1.81 -11.14 34.63
C ASP A 222 -3.16 -11.08 33.89
N ALA A 223 -3.67 -12.18 33.38
CA ALA A 223 -4.99 -12.23 32.70
C ALA A 223 -6.14 -11.73 33.61
N THR A 224 -6.00 -11.90 34.94
CA THR A 224 -6.96 -11.41 35.91
C THR A 224 -6.78 -9.91 36.25
N LYS A 225 -5.59 -9.35 35.99
CA LYS A 225 -5.26 -7.95 36.32
C LYS A 225 -5.54 -6.99 35.18
N ASN A 226 -5.54 -7.46 33.94
CA ASN A 226 -5.83 -6.68 32.74
C ASN A 226 -6.72 -7.47 31.78
N PRO A 227 -8.00 -7.66 32.07
CA PRO A 227 -8.92 -8.44 31.23
C PRO A 227 -9.08 -7.86 29.81
N GLU A 228 -8.86 -6.58 29.60
CA GLU A 228 -8.93 -5.94 28.29
C GLU A 228 -7.76 -6.32 27.38
N VAL A 229 -6.60 -6.64 27.96
CA VAL A 229 -5.38 -7.03 27.21
C VAL A 229 -5.25 -8.56 27.11
N PHE A 230 -5.83 -9.31 28.04
CA PHE A 230 -5.62 -10.75 28.20
C PHE A 230 -6.91 -11.58 28.20
N SER A 231 -8.07 -10.97 27.95
CA SER A 231 -9.29 -11.74 27.83
C SER A 231 -9.21 -12.63 26.58
N ALA A 232 -9.01 -13.92 26.80
CA ALA A 232 -9.30 -14.91 25.79
C ALA A 232 -10.79 -14.82 25.45
N ALA A 233 -11.13 -14.20 24.33
CA ALA A 233 -12.49 -14.26 23.80
C ALA A 233 -12.78 -15.73 23.50
N LYS A 234 -13.49 -16.40 24.39
CA LYS A 234 -13.93 -17.77 24.21
C LYS A 234 -15.22 -17.76 23.42
N THR A 235 -15.13 -17.47 22.14
CA THR A 235 -16.17 -17.92 21.21
C THR A 235 -15.90 -19.41 20.89
N GLY A 236 -16.95 -20.19 20.60
CA GLY A 236 -16.81 -21.65 20.44
C GLY A 236 -15.70 -22.07 19.45
N ASP A 237 -15.40 -21.26 18.45
CA ASP A 237 -14.45 -21.57 17.36
C ASP A 237 -13.15 -20.76 17.43
N GLU A 238 -12.99 -19.84 18.38
CA GLU A 238 -11.76 -19.05 18.58
C GLU A 238 -11.09 -19.34 19.92
N LEU A 239 -9.78 -19.17 19.95
CA LEU A 239 -8.92 -19.22 21.12
C LEU A 239 -7.79 -18.21 20.95
N THR A 240 -7.60 -17.33 21.96
CA THR A 240 -6.44 -16.41 21.97
C THR A 240 -5.44 -16.89 23.01
N ILE A 241 -4.17 -17.04 22.61
CA ILE A 241 -3.03 -17.34 23.47
C ILE A 241 -2.00 -16.22 23.30
N GLY A 242 -1.77 -15.42 24.32
CA GLY A 242 -0.93 -14.23 24.23
C GLY A 242 -1.54 -13.21 23.25
N ARG A 243 -0.83 -12.93 22.16
CA ARG A 243 -1.30 -12.01 21.10
C ARG A 243 -1.84 -12.72 19.87
N THR A 244 -1.77 -14.06 19.82
CA THR A 244 -2.18 -14.84 18.66
C THR A 244 -3.60 -15.36 18.86
N THR A 245 -4.48 -15.09 17.93
CA THR A 245 -5.84 -15.64 17.87
C THR A 245 -5.88 -16.80 16.88
N PHE A 246 -6.34 -17.95 17.34
CA PHE A 246 -6.58 -19.16 16.56
C PHE A 246 -8.07 -19.28 16.27
N ARG A 247 -8.41 -19.66 15.02
CA ARG A 247 -9.80 -19.91 14.62
C ARG A 247 -9.88 -21.27 13.92
N VAL A 248 -10.92 -22.04 14.26
CA VAL A 248 -11.17 -23.32 13.56
C VAL A 248 -11.56 -23.07 12.12
N ASP A 249 -10.88 -23.74 11.20
CA ASP A 249 -11.17 -23.72 9.76
C ASP A 249 -10.73 -25.04 9.13
N GLU A 250 -11.37 -25.45 8.05
CA GLU A 250 -10.99 -26.65 7.30
C GLU A 250 -9.64 -26.47 6.58
N ARG A 251 -9.25 -25.23 6.30
CA ARG A 251 -7.99 -24.88 5.63
C ARG A 251 -7.08 -24.10 6.57
N PRO A 252 -6.12 -24.76 7.24
CA PRO A 252 -5.15 -24.09 8.09
C PRO A 252 -4.34 -23.03 7.34
N GLY A 253 -3.88 -22.00 8.04
CA GLY A 253 -3.04 -20.95 7.49
C GLY A 253 -3.32 -19.60 8.13
N LEU A 254 -2.63 -18.59 7.59
CA LEU A 254 -2.79 -17.21 7.99
C LEU A 254 -4.07 -16.62 7.39
N SER A 255 -4.75 -15.76 8.12
CA SER A 255 -5.98 -15.09 7.69
C SER A 255 -6.12 -13.75 8.40
N TYR A 256 -6.97 -12.87 7.89
CA TYR A 256 -7.17 -11.53 8.45
C TYR A 256 -8.64 -11.14 8.46
N ASP A 257 -9.14 -10.69 9.62
CA ASP A 257 -10.45 -10.05 9.74
C ASP A 257 -10.28 -8.54 9.57
N LEU A 258 -10.74 -8.00 8.45
CA LEU A 258 -10.70 -6.57 8.18
C LEU A 258 -11.75 -5.82 9.02
N ASP A 259 -11.38 -4.67 9.61
CA ASP A 259 -12.32 -3.81 10.34
C ASP A 259 -13.40 -3.27 9.39
N ALA A 260 -14.66 -3.56 9.71
CA ALA A 260 -15.79 -3.20 8.88
C ALA A 260 -15.98 -1.68 8.73
N GLY A 261 -15.65 -0.91 9.77
CA GLY A 261 -15.73 0.55 9.76
C GLY A 261 -14.68 1.17 8.85
N ASP A 262 -13.43 0.70 8.92
CA ASP A 262 -12.34 1.18 8.07
C ASP A 262 -12.56 0.78 6.61
N ARG A 263 -13.03 -0.45 6.34
CA ARG A 263 -13.45 -0.89 5.00
C ARG A 263 -14.53 0.02 4.43
N ALA A 264 -15.60 0.29 5.20
CA ALA A 264 -16.68 1.17 4.76
C ALA A 264 -16.18 2.60 4.50
N ALA A 265 -15.27 3.12 5.34
CA ALA A 265 -14.67 4.42 5.16
C ALA A 265 -13.82 4.49 3.88
N ALA A 266 -12.98 3.48 3.59
CA ALA A 266 -12.17 3.43 2.37
C ALA A 266 -13.07 3.46 1.11
N LEU A 267 -14.13 2.66 1.08
CA LEU A 267 -15.10 2.65 -0.01
C LEU A 267 -15.84 4.00 -0.16
N ALA A 268 -16.19 4.65 0.96
CA ALA A 268 -16.82 5.96 0.94
C ALA A 268 -15.87 7.05 0.39
N CYS A 269 -14.60 7.03 0.77
CA CYS A 269 -13.58 7.95 0.25
C CYS A 269 -13.37 7.79 -1.27
N VAL A 270 -13.35 6.54 -1.77
CA VAL A 270 -13.26 6.28 -3.21
C VAL A 270 -14.50 6.82 -3.95
N LYS A 271 -15.71 6.61 -3.42
CA LYS A 271 -16.95 7.15 -4.01
C LYS A 271 -16.97 8.69 -4.00
N GLU A 272 -16.51 9.32 -2.91
CA GLU A 272 -16.34 10.77 -2.85
C GLU A 272 -15.37 11.28 -3.91
N ALA A 273 -14.20 10.63 -4.03
CA ALA A 273 -13.15 10.96 -4.99
C ALA A 273 -13.68 10.84 -6.43
N ARG A 274 -14.44 9.77 -6.76
CA ARG A 274 -15.03 9.54 -8.07
C ARG A 274 -15.97 10.68 -8.50
N GLY A 275 -16.67 11.27 -7.56
CA GLY A 275 -17.54 12.42 -7.83
C GLY A 275 -16.83 13.74 -8.13
N LYS A 276 -15.50 13.80 -7.95
CA LYS A 276 -14.71 15.05 -8.02
C LYS A 276 -13.46 14.98 -8.89
N ALA A 277 -13.08 13.79 -9.38
CA ALA A 277 -11.87 13.58 -10.17
C ALA A 277 -12.14 12.76 -11.42
N ASP A 278 -11.27 12.97 -12.41
CA ASP A 278 -11.31 12.24 -13.67
C ASP A 278 -10.70 10.85 -13.55
N LEU A 279 -9.76 10.65 -12.62
CA LEU A 279 -9.15 9.36 -12.29
C LEU A 279 -8.99 9.25 -10.78
N VAL A 280 -9.28 8.07 -10.21
CA VAL A 280 -9.16 7.77 -8.79
C VAL A 280 -8.11 6.71 -8.58
N LEU A 281 -7.02 7.06 -7.89
CA LEU A 281 -5.98 6.16 -7.44
C LEU A 281 -6.20 5.84 -5.95
N PHE A 282 -6.37 4.55 -5.62
CA PHE A 282 -6.33 4.07 -4.25
C PHE A 282 -4.94 3.52 -3.92
N SER A 283 -4.40 3.91 -2.79
CA SER A 283 -3.10 3.50 -2.29
C SER A 283 -3.22 2.87 -0.91
N ILE A 284 -2.49 1.77 -0.69
CA ILE A 284 -2.42 1.11 0.61
C ILE A 284 -1.00 0.67 0.93
N HIS A 285 -0.52 1.04 2.12
CA HIS A 285 0.70 0.49 2.70
C HIS A 285 0.35 -0.72 3.57
N ALA A 286 0.79 -1.91 3.16
CA ALA A 286 0.40 -3.14 3.85
C ALA A 286 1.47 -4.22 3.68
N HIS A 287 2.01 -4.73 4.80
CA HIS A 287 2.99 -5.80 4.84
C HIS A 287 2.37 -7.20 4.93
N GLU A 288 1.06 -7.29 5.20
CA GLU A 288 0.35 -8.54 5.40
C GLU A 288 0.45 -9.44 4.15
N THR A 289 0.76 -10.69 4.35
CA THR A 289 0.95 -11.73 3.32
C THR A 289 0.04 -12.93 3.57
N ALA A 290 -0.10 -13.80 2.59
CA ALA A 290 -0.89 -15.04 2.72
C ALA A 290 -0.22 -16.07 3.66
N SER A 291 1.10 -15.98 3.82
CA SER A 291 1.88 -16.88 4.68
C SER A 291 3.17 -16.20 5.15
N SER A 292 3.89 -16.86 6.05
CA SER A 292 5.23 -16.44 6.48
C SER A 292 6.36 -16.87 5.54
N ASP A 293 6.04 -17.55 4.44
CA ASP A 293 7.02 -17.94 3.43
C ASP A 293 7.39 -16.71 2.56
N PRO A 294 8.64 -16.27 2.55
CA PRO A 294 9.07 -15.12 1.75
C PRO A 294 8.94 -15.32 0.24
N GLU A 295 8.88 -16.57 -0.22
CA GLU A 295 8.66 -16.90 -1.64
C GLU A 295 7.17 -16.92 -2.03
N ASP A 296 6.25 -16.82 -1.08
CA ASP A 296 4.83 -16.77 -1.33
C ASP A 296 4.42 -15.38 -1.82
N THR A 297 4.11 -15.27 -3.10
CA THR A 297 3.70 -14.00 -3.73
C THR A 297 2.20 -13.71 -3.61
N ARG A 298 1.44 -14.56 -2.91
CA ARG A 298 0.01 -14.33 -2.70
C ARG A 298 -0.24 -13.19 -1.71
N PRO A 299 -1.18 -12.30 -2.00
CA PRO A 299 -1.60 -11.27 -1.04
C PRO A 299 -2.32 -11.91 0.15
N ALA A 300 -2.42 -11.17 1.27
CA ALA A 300 -3.30 -11.55 2.36
C ALA A 300 -4.75 -11.75 1.86
N ASP A 301 -5.48 -12.68 2.48
CA ASP A 301 -6.76 -13.17 1.99
C ASP A 301 -7.85 -12.10 1.84
N TYR A 302 -7.78 -10.99 2.59
CA TYR A 302 -8.72 -9.88 2.48
C TYR A 302 -8.40 -8.91 1.32
N MET A 303 -7.15 -8.88 0.82
CA MET A 303 -6.68 -7.81 -0.09
C MET A 303 -7.37 -7.88 -1.45
N GLN A 304 -7.36 -9.04 -2.11
CA GLN A 304 -7.97 -9.15 -3.43
C GLN A 304 -9.48 -8.82 -3.42
N PRO A 305 -10.29 -9.37 -2.50
CA PRO A 305 -11.69 -8.98 -2.37
C PRO A 305 -11.88 -7.47 -2.13
N LEU A 306 -11.09 -6.88 -1.23
CA LEU A 306 -11.16 -5.46 -0.96
C LEU A 306 -10.78 -4.62 -2.19
N PHE A 307 -9.73 -4.98 -2.90
CA PHE A 307 -9.27 -4.24 -4.08
C PHE A 307 -10.30 -4.28 -5.21
N HIS A 308 -10.98 -5.42 -5.38
CA HIS A 308 -12.12 -5.54 -6.29
C HIS A 308 -13.26 -4.61 -5.87
N GLU A 309 -13.62 -4.57 -4.59
CA GLU A 309 -14.65 -3.66 -4.07
C GLU A 309 -14.28 -2.18 -4.25
N LEU A 310 -13.01 -1.80 -4.06
CA LEU A 310 -12.53 -0.45 -4.30
C LEU A 310 -12.64 -0.07 -5.78
N ILE A 311 -12.27 -0.98 -6.69
CA ILE A 311 -12.49 -0.80 -8.11
C ILE A 311 -13.99 -0.64 -8.38
N ASP A 312 -14.85 -1.49 -7.84
CA ASP A 312 -16.30 -1.43 -8.02
C ASP A 312 -16.91 -0.15 -7.40
N ALA A 313 -16.29 0.40 -6.37
CA ALA A 313 -16.70 1.68 -5.78
C ALA A 313 -16.26 2.92 -6.57
N GLY A 314 -15.35 2.77 -7.54
CA GLY A 314 -14.93 3.89 -8.39
C GLY A 314 -13.42 4.11 -8.51
N ALA A 315 -12.56 3.28 -7.95
CA ALA A 315 -11.14 3.38 -8.18
C ALA A 315 -10.78 2.96 -9.61
N ASP A 316 -9.88 3.68 -10.27
CA ASP A 316 -9.37 3.37 -11.61
C ASP A 316 -8.03 2.64 -11.56
N ALA A 317 -7.36 2.67 -10.42
CA ALA A 317 -6.17 1.88 -10.12
C ALA A 317 -6.03 1.68 -8.61
N VAL A 318 -5.44 0.54 -8.21
CA VAL A 318 -5.06 0.25 -6.83
C VAL A 318 -3.56 -0.03 -6.78
N VAL A 319 -2.85 0.58 -5.83
CA VAL A 319 -1.42 0.37 -5.60
C VAL A 319 -1.19 -0.02 -4.15
N ARG A 320 -0.67 -1.22 -3.95
CA ARG A 320 -0.12 -1.66 -2.66
C ARG A 320 1.38 -1.45 -2.65
N HIS A 321 1.88 -1.00 -1.52
CA HIS A 321 3.30 -0.88 -1.19
C HIS A 321 3.56 -1.35 0.25
N GLY A 322 4.82 -1.43 0.70
CA GLY A 322 5.22 -1.96 2.01
C GLY A 322 6.08 -3.22 1.96
N PRO A 323 5.77 -4.27 1.17
CA PRO A 323 6.55 -5.51 1.20
C PRO A 323 7.98 -5.40 0.69
N HIS A 324 8.41 -4.26 0.13
CA HIS A 324 9.72 -4.04 -0.52
C HIS A 324 10.05 -5.07 -1.60
N ALA A 325 9.04 -5.76 -2.12
CA ALA A 325 9.19 -6.85 -3.07
C ALA A 325 8.34 -6.62 -4.32
N LEU A 326 8.81 -7.22 -5.43
CA LEU A 326 8.07 -7.25 -6.68
C LEU A 326 7.05 -8.38 -6.64
N LEU A 327 5.78 -8.02 -6.69
CA LEU A 327 4.64 -8.91 -6.68
C LEU A 327 3.85 -8.82 -8.00
N GLY A 328 2.72 -9.50 -8.07
CA GLY A 328 1.93 -9.56 -9.30
C GLY A 328 1.16 -8.26 -9.62
N VAL A 329 0.72 -8.20 -10.86
CA VAL A 329 -0.24 -7.21 -11.36
C VAL A 329 -1.51 -7.94 -11.75
N GLU A 330 -2.65 -7.44 -11.32
CA GLU A 330 -3.99 -7.91 -11.73
C GLU A 330 -4.67 -6.89 -12.63
N ILE A 331 -5.41 -7.36 -13.62
CA ILE A 331 -6.33 -6.51 -14.39
C ILE A 331 -7.76 -6.94 -14.05
N TYR A 332 -8.42 -6.15 -13.20
CA TYR A 332 -9.80 -6.41 -12.82
C TYR A 332 -10.74 -5.40 -13.48
N LYS A 333 -11.70 -5.87 -14.27
CA LYS A 333 -12.62 -5.02 -15.04
C LYS A 333 -11.91 -3.91 -15.83
N GLY A 334 -10.77 -4.27 -16.48
CA GLY A 334 -9.95 -3.34 -17.26
C GLY A 334 -9.16 -2.31 -16.44
N ARG A 335 -9.03 -2.49 -15.13
CA ARG A 335 -8.30 -1.59 -14.21
C ARG A 335 -7.14 -2.31 -13.53
N PRO A 336 -5.98 -1.67 -13.41
CA PRO A 336 -4.82 -2.31 -12.81
C PRO A 336 -4.86 -2.30 -11.27
N ILE A 337 -4.42 -3.40 -10.71
CA ILE A 337 -4.11 -3.57 -9.30
C ILE A 337 -2.65 -4.00 -9.21
N PHE A 338 -1.80 -3.16 -8.62
CA PHE A 338 -0.39 -3.42 -8.40
C PHE A 338 -0.18 -3.91 -6.97
N TYR A 339 0.19 -5.18 -6.80
CA TYR A 339 0.35 -5.77 -5.46
C TYR A 339 1.70 -5.48 -4.82
N GLY A 340 2.70 -5.04 -5.60
CA GLY A 340 4.02 -4.62 -5.12
C GLY A 340 4.95 -4.28 -6.27
N MET A 341 5.55 -3.09 -6.22
CA MET A 341 6.48 -2.59 -7.24
C MET A 341 7.93 -2.51 -6.73
N GLY A 342 8.21 -3.13 -5.55
CA GLY A 342 9.48 -2.97 -4.85
C GLY A 342 9.60 -1.58 -4.22
N SER A 343 10.82 -1.20 -3.83
CA SER A 343 11.10 0.15 -3.32
C SER A 343 11.81 0.96 -4.39
N LEU A 344 11.32 2.18 -4.68
CA LEU A 344 12.01 3.05 -5.63
C LEU A 344 13.32 3.57 -5.05
N MET A 345 13.30 3.95 -3.78
CA MET A 345 14.48 4.30 -2.98
C MET A 345 14.53 3.37 -1.77
N PHE A 346 15.70 2.77 -1.51
CA PHE A 346 15.86 1.84 -0.40
C PHE A 346 17.22 2.03 0.28
N GLN A 347 17.36 3.12 1.04
CA GLN A 347 18.56 3.46 1.78
C GLN A 347 18.60 2.76 3.14
N VAL A 348 18.37 1.43 3.12
CA VAL A 348 18.42 0.56 4.30
C VAL A 348 19.51 -0.48 4.10
N GLY A 349 20.31 -0.71 5.13
CA GLY A 349 21.46 -1.59 5.06
C GLY A 349 22.67 -0.94 4.39
N ASP A 350 23.83 -1.61 4.53
CA ASP A 350 25.08 -1.22 3.89
C ASP A 350 25.24 -1.85 2.49
N LYS A 351 26.38 -1.64 1.85
CA LYS A 351 26.72 -2.25 0.55
C LYS A 351 26.66 -3.78 0.52
N ASN A 352 26.73 -4.43 1.68
CA ASN A 352 26.59 -5.88 1.86
C ASN A 352 25.17 -6.24 2.32
N ARG A 353 24.24 -5.29 2.30
CA ARG A 353 22.85 -5.44 2.74
C ARG A 353 22.72 -5.78 4.24
N GLN A 354 23.73 -5.40 5.05
CA GLN A 354 23.69 -5.62 6.50
C GLN A 354 22.90 -4.50 7.19
N PHE A 355 21.91 -4.88 7.96
CA PHE A 355 21.09 -3.95 8.75
C PHE A 355 20.82 -4.55 10.12
N ARG A 356 21.28 -3.88 11.19
CA ARG A 356 21.06 -4.29 12.60
C ARG A 356 21.38 -5.77 12.89
N GLY A 357 22.42 -6.32 12.24
CA GLY A 357 22.85 -7.71 12.40
C GLY A 357 22.12 -8.73 11.52
N PHE A 358 21.27 -8.28 10.62
CA PHE A 358 20.59 -9.12 9.62
C PHE A 358 21.12 -8.80 8.22
N THR A 359 21.17 -9.82 7.34
CA THR A 359 21.35 -9.62 5.92
C THR A 359 19.97 -9.48 5.27
N LEU A 360 19.73 -8.29 4.69
CA LEU A 360 18.46 -8.04 4.00
C LEU A 360 18.36 -8.87 2.72
N PRO A 361 17.15 -9.35 2.35
CA PRO A 361 16.93 -10.11 1.13
C PRO A 361 17.42 -9.36 -0.12
N ALA A 362 18.04 -10.06 -1.06
CA ALA A 362 18.56 -9.43 -2.28
C ALA A 362 17.45 -8.82 -3.13
N GLU A 363 16.31 -9.46 -3.17
CA GLU A 363 15.12 -9.04 -3.90
C GLU A 363 14.49 -7.73 -3.41
N TRP A 364 14.80 -7.27 -2.20
CA TRP A 364 14.38 -5.96 -1.70
C TRP A 364 15.07 -4.79 -2.41
N TYR A 365 16.16 -5.11 -3.11
CA TYR A 365 16.91 -4.14 -3.91
C TYR A 365 16.55 -4.19 -5.41
N ASP A 366 15.48 -4.90 -5.76
CA ASP A 366 14.85 -4.90 -7.07
C ASP A 366 13.60 -4.05 -7.06
N GLY A 367 13.38 -3.29 -8.12
CA GLY A 367 12.17 -2.48 -8.24
C GLY A 367 11.72 -2.30 -9.70
N ALA A 368 10.53 -1.75 -9.86
CA ALA A 368 10.01 -1.39 -11.16
C ALA A 368 9.13 -0.13 -11.11
N VAL A 369 9.13 0.62 -12.20
CA VAL A 369 8.15 1.67 -12.49
C VAL A 369 7.15 1.13 -13.48
N ALA A 370 5.86 1.15 -13.16
CA ALA A 370 4.81 0.80 -14.11
C ALA A 370 4.16 2.09 -14.66
N VAL A 371 4.09 2.21 -15.98
CA VAL A 371 3.44 3.32 -16.68
C VAL A 371 2.20 2.79 -17.39
N SER A 372 1.03 3.23 -16.95
CA SER A 372 -0.28 2.90 -17.53
C SER A 372 -0.71 4.00 -18.48
N GLU A 373 -1.02 3.66 -19.73
CA GLU A 373 -1.59 4.57 -20.73
C GLU A 373 -3.09 4.35 -20.88
N TYR A 374 -3.85 5.42 -20.90
CA TYR A 374 -5.31 5.40 -20.94
C TYR A 374 -5.84 5.81 -22.30
N SER A 375 -6.82 5.08 -22.81
CA SER A 375 -7.61 5.43 -23.99
C SER A 375 -9.09 5.19 -23.70
N ASN A 376 -9.93 6.14 -24.08
CA ASN A 376 -11.37 6.08 -23.80
C ASN A 376 -11.68 5.85 -22.29
N GLY A 377 -10.89 6.44 -21.40
CA GLY A 377 -11.05 6.33 -19.96
C GLY A 377 -10.71 4.96 -19.36
N ARG A 378 -10.02 4.08 -20.10
CA ARG A 378 -9.60 2.74 -19.66
C ARG A 378 -8.11 2.56 -19.92
N VAL A 379 -7.48 1.75 -19.12
CA VAL A 379 -6.08 1.35 -19.38
C VAL A 379 -6.04 0.54 -20.67
N ALA A 380 -5.20 0.99 -21.62
CA ALA A 380 -4.96 0.30 -22.88
C ALA A 380 -3.69 -0.56 -22.81
N VAL A 381 -2.63 -0.01 -22.22
CA VAL A 381 -1.34 -0.69 -22.09
C VAL A 381 -0.66 -0.26 -20.79
N ILE A 382 0.05 -1.21 -20.18
CA ILE A 382 0.95 -0.94 -19.05
C ILE A 382 2.35 -1.37 -19.45
N ARG A 383 3.35 -0.49 -19.25
CA ARG A 383 4.77 -0.80 -19.43
C ARG A 383 5.46 -0.83 -18.09
N ILE A 384 6.12 -1.94 -17.78
CA ILE A 384 6.84 -2.19 -16.53
C ILE A 384 8.34 -2.07 -16.81
N HIS A 385 8.96 -1.07 -16.21
CA HIS A 385 10.37 -0.72 -16.39
C HIS A 385 11.17 -1.13 -15.15
N PRO A 386 11.95 -2.22 -15.21
CA PRO A 386 12.73 -2.69 -14.07
C PRO A 386 13.93 -1.79 -13.78
N PHE A 387 14.37 -1.79 -12.53
CA PHE A 387 15.61 -1.21 -12.06
C PHE A 387 16.15 -2.05 -10.89
N ILE A 388 17.41 -1.87 -10.57
CA ILE A 388 18.04 -2.38 -9.34
C ILE A 388 18.48 -1.19 -8.49
N GLN A 389 18.71 -1.43 -7.18
CA GLN A 389 19.27 -0.40 -6.31
C GLN A 389 20.80 -0.33 -6.45
N ASN A 390 21.34 0.87 -6.36
CA ASN A 390 22.76 1.09 -6.31
C ASN A 390 23.29 0.70 -4.90
N LEU A 391 24.26 -0.20 -4.85
CA LEU A 391 24.92 -0.62 -3.60
C LEU A 391 26.41 -0.34 -3.59
N GLU A 392 26.97 0.19 -4.69
CA GLU A 392 28.41 0.32 -4.90
C GLU A 392 28.93 1.75 -4.63
N ASP A 393 28.10 2.77 -4.89
CA ASP A 393 28.45 4.18 -4.68
C ASP A 393 27.78 4.68 -3.40
N ASP A 394 28.54 5.05 -2.40
CA ASP A 394 28.03 5.49 -1.09
C ASP A 394 27.10 6.72 -1.19
N ARG A 395 27.28 7.61 -2.21
CA ARG A 395 26.42 8.77 -2.41
C ARG A 395 25.09 8.43 -3.06
N LEU A 396 25.02 7.29 -3.75
CA LEU A 396 23.87 6.83 -4.53
C LEU A 396 23.27 5.56 -3.92
N GLN A 397 23.79 5.12 -2.78
CA GLN A 397 23.33 3.88 -2.14
C GLN A 397 21.79 3.90 -2.00
N GLY A 398 21.16 2.80 -2.39
CA GLY A 398 19.70 2.65 -2.32
C GLY A 398 18.92 3.53 -3.31
N THR A 399 19.59 4.13 -4.30
CA THR A 399 18.91 4.84 -5.40
C THR A 399 18.79 3.97 -6.65
N PRO A 400 17.86 4.26 -7.58
CA PRO A 400 17.67 3.45 -8.76
C PRO A 400 18.90 3.45 -9.68
N LYS A 401 19.37 2.26 -10.06
CA LYS A 401 20.40 2.01 -11.06
C LYS A 401 19.80 1.29 -12.26
N SER A 402 20.29 1.58 -13.47
CA SER A 402 19.88 0.84 -14.66
C SER A 402 20.28 -0.62 -14.52
N PRO A 403 19.37 -1.58 -14.72
CA PRO A 403 19.69 -3.00 -14.59
C PRO A 403 20.53 -3.49 -15.78
N SER A 404 21.31 -4.55 -15.59
CA SER A 404 21.80 -5.33 -16.70
C SER A 404 20.62 -5.99 -17.44
N ARG A 405 20.86 -6.50 -18.65
CA ARG A 405 19.83 -7.28 -19.36
C ARG A 405 19.40 -8.52 -18.58
N GLU A 406 20.33 -9.17 -17.90
CA GLU A 406 20.06 -10.34 -17.06
C GLU A 406 19.17 -9.97 -15.87
N ASP A 407 19.50 -8.90 -15.16
CA ASP A 407 18.68 -8.41 -14.05
C ASP A 407 17.29 -7.97 -14.51
N ALA A 408 17.20 -7.25 -15.63
CA ALA A 408 15.92 -6.85 -16.19
C ALA A 408 15.03 -8.06 -16.50
N GLN A 409 15.59 -9.09 -17.13
CA GLN A 409 14.87 -10.34 -17.42
C GLN A 409 14.48 -11.09 -16.14
N ARG A 410 15.33 -11.16 -15.13
CA ARG A 410 15.06 -11.80 -13.84
C ARG A 410 13.89 -11.10 -13.14
N ILE A 411 13.94 -9.76 -13.04
CA ILE A 411 12.89 -8.92 -12.43
C ILE A 411 11.55 -9.10 -13.16
N LEU A 412 11.56 -9.00 -14.48
CA LEU A 412 10.33 -9.11 -15.28
C LEU A 412 9.71 -10.51 -15.20
N LYS A 413 10.52 -11.57 -15.20
CA LYS A 413 10.05 -12.94 -15.01
C LYS A 413 9.42 -13.16 -13.63
N ARG A 414 9.96 -12.53 -12.57
CA ARG A 414 9.37 -12.59 -11.23
C ARG A 414 7.97 -11.96 -11.22
N ILE A 415 7.81 -10.76 -11.77
CA ILE A 415 6.50 -10.09 -11.86
C ILE A 415 5.54 -10.89 -12.73
N GLN A 416 6.02 -11.42 -13.87
CA GLN A 416 5.24 -12.27 -14.77
C GLN A 416 4.70 -13.50 -14.04
N ALA A 417 5.57 -14.23 -13.33
CA ALA A 417 5.19 -15.43 -12.57
C ALA A 417 4.19 -15.11 -11.46
N ALA A 418 4.41 -14.03 -10.70
CA ALA A 418 3.50 -13.59 -9.66
C ALA A 418 2.13 -13.13 -10.20
N SER A 419 2.06 -12.70 -11.46
CA SER A 419 0.81 -12.23 -12.09
C SER A 419 -0.06 -13.36 -12.64
N VAL A 420 0.49 -14.57 -12.80
CA VAL A 420 -0.26 -15.75 -13.33
C VAL A 420 -1.46 -16.08 -12.44
N GLN A 421 -1.33 -15.96 -11.12
CA GLN A 421 -2.42 -16.23 -10.17
C GLN A 421 -3.65 -15.35 -10.39
N PHE A 422 -3.47 -14.19 -11.03
CA PHE A 422 -4.54 -13.24 -11.35
C PHE A 422 -5.00 -13.33 -12.81
N GLY A 423 -4.45 -14.27 -13.59
CA GLY A 423 -4.76 -14.42 -15.01
C GLY A 423 -4.19 -13.29 -15.89
N THR A 424 -3.29 -12.46 -15.36
CA THR A 424 -2.67 -11.37 -16.12
C THR A 424 -1.49 -11.87 -16.93
N ARG A 425 -1.54 -11.65 -18.25
CA ARG A 425 -0.43 -11.94 -19.15
C ARG A 425 0.50 -10.75 -19.29
N ILE A 426 1.79 -10.97 -19.05
CA ILE A 426 2.85 -9.98 -19.28
C ILE A 426 3.74 -10.51 -20.39
N ASP A 427 3.85 -9.76 -21.49
CA ASP A 427 4.82 -10.03 -22.55
C ASP A 427 6.13 -9.30 -22.24
N ILE A 428 7.28 -9.96 -22.38
CA ILE A 428 8.58 -9.33 -22.14
C ILE A 428 9.15 -8.90 -23.51
N GLU A 429 9.24 -7.59 -23.73
CA GLU A 429 9.70 -6.98 -24.97
C GLU A 429 11.03 -6.23 -24.71
N GLY A 430 12.15 -6.85 -25.05
CA GLY A 430 13.47 -6.37 -24.64
C GLY A 430 13.61 -6.37 -23.13
N ASP A 431 13.83 -5.19 -22.55
CA ASP A 431 13.99 -5.00 -21.10
C ASP A 431 12.74 -4.34 -20.47
N VAL A 432 11.55 -4.51 -21.07
CA VAL A 432 10.29 -3.93 -20.62
C VAL A 432 9.21 -5.02 -20.58
N GLY A 433 8.47 -5.08 -19.47
CA GLY A 433 7.25 -5.88 -19.37
C GLY A 433 6.05 -5.13 -19.95
N VAL A 434 5.22 -5.79 -20.74
CA VAL A 434 4.08 -5.17 -21.41
C VAL A 434 2.80 -5.93 -21.10
N ILE A 435 1.80 -5.25 -20.54
CA ILE A 435 0.44 -5.75 -20.37
C ILE A 435 -0.45 -5.00 -21.35
N ARG A 436 -1.06 -5.74 -22.27
CA ARG A 436 -2.09 -5.19 -23.16
C ARG A 436 -3.46 -5.54 -22.63
N VAL A 437 -4.24 -4.51 -22.30
CA VAL A 437 -5.59 -4.69 -21.77
C VAL A 437 -6.57 -4.70 -22.94
N PRO A 438 -7.26 -5.82 -23.20
CA PRO A 438 -8.24 -5.88 -24.28
C PRO A 438 -9.36 -4.86 -24.07
N ALA A 439 -9.79 -4.20 -25.13
CA ALA A 439 -11.04 -3.43 -25.09
C ALA A 439 -12.19 -4.40 -24.75
N GLU A 440 -13.01 -4.05 -23.75
CA GLU A 440 -14.25 -4.81 -23.49
C GLU A 440 -15.13 -4.72 -24.74
N ARG A 441 -15.58 -5.89 -25.23
CA ARG A 441 -16.50 -6.01 -26.36
C ARG A 441 -17.92 -5.64 -25.97
#